data_85f62a0b3dbd40428c128f85885b472e
#
_entry.id   85f62a0b3dbd40428c128f85885b472e
#
_cell.length_a   1.000
_cell.length_b   1.000
_cell.length_c   1.000
_cell.angle_alpha   90.00
_cell.angle_beta   90.00
_cell.angle_gamma   90.00
#
_symmetry.space_group_name_H-M   'P 1'
#
loop_
_entity.id
_entity.type
_entity.pdbx_description
1 polymer ?
#
loop_
_entity_poly.entity_id
_entity_poly.type
_entity_poly.pdbx_seq_one_letter_code
_entity_poly.pdbx_strand_id
1 'polypeptide(L)'
;LCRDWSSDVCSSDLILVTVISLFFTRLHMVHPFITISVVILTAVVFSLGGFINAVFARKFDDVTIVPTFILTPLTYLGGVFYSIHMLPDVWQQISRANPILYMVNAFRYGILGVSDIGIGTAYAIILLFILGLFSFSLLLLNKGVGLRS
;
A
#
# COMPACT_ATOMS: atom_id res chain seq x y z
N LEU A 1 -27.05 -1.84 -0.45
CA LEU A 1 -26.76 -1.39 0.94
C LEU A 1 -25.36 -1.81 1.46
N CYS A 2 -24.77 -2.89 0.95
CA CYS A 2 -23.43 -3.33 1.38
C CYS A 2 -22.25 -2.66 0.63
N ARG A 3 -22.51 -1.91 -0.44
CA ARG A 3 -21.44 -1.34 -1.28
C ARG A 3 -20.87 -0.02 -0.74
N ASP A 4 -21.67 0.70 0.06
CA ASP A 4 -21.28 2.01 0.60
C ASP A 4 -20.59 1.90 1.97
N TRP A 5 -20.85 0.81 2.70
CA TRP A 5 -20.34 0.64 4.07
C TRP A 5 -18.83 0.43 4.19
N SER A 6 -18.21 -0.22 3.20
CA SER A 6 -16.76 -0.50 3.25
C SER A 6 -15.90 0.72 2.90
N SER A 7 -16.39 1.61 2.03
CA SER A 7 -15.70 2.86 1.71
C SER A 7 -15.81 3.88 2.84
N ASP A 8 -16.97 3.94 3.50
CA ASP A 8 -17.20 4.87 4.62
C ASP A 8 -16.41 4.46 5.87
N VAL A 9 -16.32 3.15 6.16
CA VAL A 9 -15.52 2.64 7.29
C VAL A 9 -14.03 2.92 7.07
N CYS A 10 -13.50 2.65 5.88
CA CYS A 10 -12.08 2.92 5.58
C CYS A 10 -11.75 4.42 5.64
N SER A 11 -12.64 5.27 5.14
CA SER A 11 -12.48 6.73 5.21
C SER A 11 -12.58 7.23 6.64
N SER A 12 -13.51 6.69 7.43
CA SER A 12 -13.70 7.04 8.84
C SER A 12 -12.49 6.66 9.68
N ASP A 13 -11.92 5.49 9.44
CA ASP A 13 -10.72 5.01 10.15
C ASP A 13 -9.50 5.89 9.87
N LEU A 14 -9.29 6.27 8.61
CA LEU A 14 -8.21 7.19 8.24
C LEU A 14 -8.38 8.58 8.86
N ILE A 15 -9.60 9.11 8.86
CA ILE A 15 -9.91 10.41 9.49
C ILE A 15 -9.71 10.32 10.99
N LEU A 16 -10.22 9.27 11.64
CA LEU A 16 -10.10 9.06 13.08
C LEU A 16 -8.63 8.96 13.51
N VAL A 17 -7.84 8.12 12.82
CA VAL A 17 -6.40 7.96 13.09
C VAL A 17 -5.67 9.28 12.88
N THR A 18 -6.00 10.03 11.84
CA THR A 18 -5.38 11.33 11.56
C THR A 18 -5.72 12.34 12.64
N VAL A 19 -6.98 12.42 13.07
CA VAL A 19 -7.43 13.35 14.13
C VAL A 19 -6.75 13.00 15.47
N ILE A 20 -6.71 11.71 15.83
CA ILE A 20 -6.04 11.26 17.06
C ILE A 20 -4.54 11.58 16.98
N SER A 21 -3.90 11.30 15.85
CA SER A 21 -2.48 11.60 15.66
C SER A 21 -2.18 13.09 15.78
N LEU A 22 -3.04 13.97 15.25
CA LEU A 22 -2.93 15.42 15.38
C LEU A 22 -3.09 15.88 16.83
N PHE A 23 -3.90 15.19 17.62
CA PHE A 23 -4.11 15.52 19.03
C PHE A 23 -2.91 15.15 19.92
N PHE A 24 -2.28 14.00 19.65
CA PHE A 24 -1.13 13.51 20.43
C PHE A 24 0.23 13.99 19.94
N THR A 25 0.34 14.34 18.66
CA THR A 25 1.61 14.73 18.05
C THR A 25 1.39 16.00 17.24
N ARG A 26 2.18 17.04 17.49
CA ARG A 26 2.28 18.17 16.57
C ARG A 26 2.97 17.64 15.31
N LEU A 27 2.17 17.17 14.34
CA LEU A 27 2.67 16.69 13.06
C LEU A 27 3.32 17.88 12.32
N HIS A 28 4.62 18.03 12.51
CA HIS A 28 5.42 18.89 11.66
C HIS A 28 5.69 18.13 10.36
N MET A 29 4.78 18.28 9.40
CA MET A 29 5.00 17.68 8.07
C MET A 29 6.14 18.46 7.40
N VAL A 30 7.28 17.81 7.27
CA VAL A 30 8.46 18.41 6.63
C VAL A 30 8.19 18.63 5.14
N HIS A 31 7.53 17.67 4.49
CA HIS A 31 7.24 17.73 3.06
C HIS A 31 5.78 17.30 2.76
N PRO A 32 4.79 18.20 2.92
CA PRO A 32 3.37 17.85 2.75
C PRO A 32 3.03 17.38 1.34
N PHE A 33 3.64 17.95 0.30
CA PHE A 33 3.41 17.54 -1.09
C PHE A 33 3.86 16.10 -1.36
N ILE A 34 4.98 15.68 -0.78
CA ILE A 34 5.48 14.31 -0.89
C ILE A 34 4.53 13.35 -0.19
N THR A 35 4.08 13.70 1.01
CA THR A 35 3.13 12.89 1.77
C THR A 35 1.84 12.66 0.99
N ILE A 36 1.23 13.72 0.46
CA ILE A 36 -0.01 13.62 -0.33
C ILE A 36 0.21 12.78 -1.59
N SER A 37 1.30 13.02 -2.32
CA SER A 37 1.64 12.25 -3.52
C SER A 37 1.79 10.75 -3.22
N VAL A 38 2.49 10.39 -2.15
CA VAL A 38 2.69 8.99 -1.73
C VAL A 38 1.36 8.34 -1.33
N VAL A 39 0.50 9.06 -0.61
CA VAL A 39 -0.84 8.56 -0.24
C VAL A 39 -1.66 8.24 -1.50
N ILE A 40 -1.67 9.14 -2.48
CA ILE A 40 -2.38 8.92 -3.75
C ILE A 40 -1.82 7.70 -4.50
N LEU A 41 -0.49 7.61 -4.64
CA LEU A 41 0.16 6.48 -5.31
C LEU A 41 -0.13 5.16 -4.60
N THR A 42 -0.08 5.15 -3.28
CA THR A 42 -0.40 3.98 -2.45
C THR A 42 -1.87 3.56 -2.65
N ALA A 43 -2.80 4.52 -2.66
CA ALA A 43 -4.21 4.27 -2.90
C ALA A 43 -4.43 3.63 -4.29
N VAL A 44 -3.73 4.10 -5.32
CA VAL A 44 -3.78 3.52 -6.68
C VAL A 44 -3.28 2.08 -6.69
N VAL A 45 -2.15 1.78 -6.02
CA VAL A 45 -1.61 0.41 -5.94
C VAL A 45 -2.61 -0.53 -5.27
N PHE A 46 -3.16 -0.14 -4.12
CA PHE A 46 -4.11 -0.98 -3.40
C PHE A 46 -5.45 -1.12 -4.14
N SER A 47 -5.89 -0.09 -4.86
CA SER A 47 -7.07 -0.14 -5.72
C SER A 47 -6.89 -1.16 -6.85
N LEU A 48 -5.76 -1.12 -7.55
CA LEU A 48 -5.44 -2.09 -8.61
C LEU A 48 -5.28 -3.51 -8.05
N GLY A 49 -4.61 -3.66 -6.91
CA GLY A 49 -4.48 -4.94 -6.21
C GLY A 49 -5.83 -5.50 -5.76
N GLY A 50 -6.69 -4.65 -5.21
CA GLY A 50 -8.06 -5.02 -4.84
C GLY A 50 -8.92 -5.43 -6.03
N PHE A 51 -8.79 -4.73 -7.16
CA PHE A 51 -9.45 -5.10 -8.41
C PHE A 51 -9.01 -6.49 -8.89
N ILE A 52 -7.71 -6.75 -8.94
CA ILE A 52 -7.17 -8.05 -9.32
C ILE A 52 -7.68 -9.15 -8.37
N ASN A 53 -7.63 -8.90 -7.07
CA ASN A 53 -8.15 -9.82 -6.06
C ASN A 53 -9.64 -10.13 -6.29
N ALA A 54 -10.45 -9.12 -6.57
CA ALA A 54 -11.88 -9.28 -6.83
C ALA A 54 -12.17 -10.11 -8.09
N VAL A 55 -11.35 -9.98 -9.13
CA VAL A 55 -11.50 -10.78 -10.37
C VAL A 55 -11.23 -12.27 -10.14
N PHE A 56 -10.29 -12.62 -9.25
CA PHE A 56 -9.95 -14.00 -8.91
C PHE A 56 -10.85 -14.61 -7.82
N ALA A 57 -11.48 -13.79 -6.99
CA ALA A 57 -12.33 -14.23 -5.91
C ALA A 57 -13.67 -14.78 -6.45
N ARG A 58 -13.98 -16.03 -6.11
CA ARG A 58 -15.24 -16.68 -6.46
C ARG A 58 -16.26 -16.64 -5.32
N LYS A 59 -15.79 -16.47 -4.09
CA LYS A 59 -16.60 -16.39 -2.86
C LYS A 59 -16.14 -15.19 -2.03
N PHE A 60 -17.01 -14.71 -1.14
CA PHE A 60 -16.66 -13.63 -0.22
C PHE A 60 -15.44 -13.94 0.66
N ASP A 61 -15.29 -15.20 1.05
CA ASP A 61 -14.14 -15.65 1.84
C ASP A 61 -12.82 -15.56 1.06
N ASP A 62 -12.86 -15.78 -0.27
CA ASP A 62 -11.67 -15.70 -1.12
C ASP A 62 -11.10 -14.27 -1.17
N VAL A 63 -11.96 -13.25 -1.03
CA VAL A 63 -11.53 -11.84 -1.02
C VAL A 63 -10.65 -11.52 0.19
N THR A 64 -10.85 -12.19 1.31
CA THR A 64 -10.11 -11.95 2.56
C THR A 64 -8.80 -12.72 2.65
N ILE A 65 -8.61 -13.78 1.84
CA ILE A 65 -7.40 -14.61 1.84
C ILE A 65 -6.16 -13.78 1.49
N VAL A 66 -6.23 -13.00 0.40
CA VAL A 66 -5.09 -12.19 -0.05
C VAL A 66 -4.67 -11.14 0.98
N PRO A 67 -5.59 -10.31 1.54
CA PRO A 67 -5.22 -9.37 2.59
C PRO A 67 -4.63 -10.07 3.81
N THR A 68 -5.22 -11.17 4.26
CA THR A 68 -4.82 -11.82 5.50
C THR A 68 -3.50 -12.57 5.37
N PHE A 69 -3.31 -13.35 4.31
CA PHE A 69 -2.16 -14.25 4.17
C PHE A 69 -0.99 -13.65 3.39
N ILE A 70 -1.24 -12.67 2.52
CA ILE A 70 -0.20 -12.04 1.70
C ILE A 70 0.15 -10.66 2.23
N LEU A 71 -0.85 -9.77 2.39
CA LEU A 71 -0.59 -8.39 2.81
C LEU A 71 -0.08 -8.29 4.26
N THR A 72 -0.59 -9.12 5.16
CA THR A 72 -0.15 -9.08 6.56
C THR A 72 1.36 -9.34 6.70
N PRO A 73 1.93 -10.45 6.21
CA PRO A 73 3.38 -10.65 6.29
C PRO A 73 4.17 -9.63 5.47
N LEU A 74 3.65 -9.17 4.32
CA LEU A 74 4.29 -8.11 3.55
C LEU A 74 4.35 -6.79 4.32
N THR A 75 3.32 -6.46 5.08
CA THR A 75 3.28 -5.24 5.91
C THR A 75 4.30 -5.31 7.03
N TYR A 76 4.43 -6.47 7.69
CA TYR A 76 5.47 -6.68 8.69
C TYR A 76 6.87 -6.53 8.09
N LEU A 77 7.14 -7.12 6.93
CA LEU A 77 8.41 -6.99 6.21
C LEU A 77 8.58 -5.61 5.53
N GLY A 78 7.53 -4.81 5.46
CA GLY A 78 7.54 -3.46 4.89
C GLY A 78 8.22 -2.40 5.77
N GLY A 79 8.76 -2.77 6.94
CA GLY A 79 9.48 -1.84 7.82
C GLY A 79 8.56 -0.83 8.53
N VAL A 80 7.29 -1.19 8.73
CA VAL A 80 6.31 -0.33 9.43
C VAL A 80 6.70 -0.13 10.88
N PHE A 81 7.17 -1.19 11.55
CA PHE A 81 7.45 -1.20 12.99
C PHE A 81 8.94 -1.06 13.34
N TYR A 82 9.85 -1.22 12.35
CA TYR A 82 11.30 -1.18 12.55
C TYR A 82 12.03 -0.66 11.31
N SER A 83 13.27 -0.22 11.49
CA SER A 83 14.14 0.14 10.37
C SER A 83 14.70 -1.13 9.70
N ILE A 84 14.84 -1.11 8.37
CA ILE A 84 15.34 -2.25 7.58
C ILE A 84 16.73 -2.69 8.03
N HIS A 85 17.54 -1.78 8.58
CA HIS A 85 18.89 -2.04 9.06
C HIS A 85 18.94 -2.93 10.31
N MET A 86 17.81 -3.14 10.98
CA MET A 86 17.72 -4.01 12.17
C MET A 86 17.50 -5.49 11.82
N LEU A 87 17.23 -5.81 10.55
CA LEU A 87 17.01 -7.18 10.10
C LEU A 87 18.32 -7.87 9.71
N PRO A 88 18.40 -9.21 9.86
CA PRO A 88 19.44 -10.02 9.24
C PRO A 88 19.46 -9.86 7.71
N ASP A 89 20.63 -10.01 7.08
CA ASP A 89 20.86 -9.72 5.66
C ASP A 89 19.89 -10.43 4.70
N VAL A 90 19.50 -11.65 5.02
CA VAL A 90 18.54 -12.43 4.22
C VAL A 90 17.15 -11.75 4.20
N TRP A 91 16.68 -11.32 5.35
CA TRP A 91 15.40 -10.65 5.49
C TRP A 91 15.42 -9.24 4.88
N GLN A 92 16.55 -8.55 4.92
CA GLN A 92 16.73 -7.27 4.24
C GLN A 92 16.55 -7.41 2.72
N GLN A 93 17.10 -8.46 2.10
CA GLN A 93 16.96 -8.70 0.66
C GLN A 93 15.51 -8.99 0.29
N ILE A 94 14.80 -9.80 1.07
CA ILE A 94 13.38 -10.09 0.86
C ILE A 94 12.55 -8.82 1.01
N SER A 95 12.84 -8.01 2.04
CA SER A 95 12.13 -6.74 2.27
C SER A 95 12.35 -5.75 1.13
N ARG A 96 13.53 -5.71 0.52
CA ARG A 96 13.80 -4.83 -0.64
C ARG A 96 13.02 -5.21 -1.89
N ALA A 97 12.57 -6.46 -2.03
CA ALA A 97 11.66 -6.87 -3.09
C ALA A 97 10.19 -6.46 -2.84
N ASN A 98 9.89 -6.02 -1.62
CA ASN A 98 8.54 -5.67 -1.20
C ASN A 98 8.20 -4.21 -1.53
N PRO A 99 7.17 -3.93 -2.38
CA PRO A 99 6.78 -2.56 -2.72
C PRO A 99 6.28 -1.76 -1.52
N ILE A 100 5.71 -2.42 -0.49
CA ILE A 100 5.23 -1.76 0.72
C ILE A 100 6.36 -1.07 1.47
N LEU A 101 7.57 -1.63 1.45
CA LEU A 101 8.74 -1.01 2.05
C LEU A 101 8.99 0.40 1.49
N TYR A 102 8.90 0.56 0.18
CA TYR A 102 9.13 1.83 -0.49
C TYR A 102 8.02 2.84 -0.21
N MET A 103 6.76 2.38 -0.13
CA MET A 103 5.63 3.23 0.24
C MET A 103 5.77 3.76 1.66
N VAL A 104 6.12 2.89 2.63
CA VAL A 104 6.32 3.25 4.03
C VAL A 104 7.49 4.22 4.18
N ASN A 105 8.63 3.97 3.51
CA ASN A 105 9.79 4.84 3.56
C ASN A 105 9.51 6.22 2.93
N ALA A 106 8.81 6.27 1.80
CA ALA A 106 8.43 7.52 1.16
C ALA A 106 7.45 8.32 2.03
N PHE A 107 6.50 7.66 2.68
CA PHE A 107 5.57 8.27 3.63
C PHE A 107 6.29 8.81 4.87
N ARG A 108 7.21 8.02 5.43
CA ARG A 108 8.04 8.43 6.57
C ARG A 108 8.90 9.65 6.22
N TYR A 109 9.47 9.69 5.03
CA TYR A 109 10.21 10.84 4.54
C TYR A 109 9.33 12.10 4.45
N GLY A 110 8.11 11.96 3.94
CA GLY A 110 7.17 13.07 3.83
C GLY A 110 6.81 13.69 5.19
N ILE A 111 6.67 12.87 6.23
CA ILE A 111 6.30 13.34 7.57
C ILE A 111 7.53 13.75 8.39
N LEU A 112 8.55 12.90 8.47
CA LEU A 112 9.68 13.05 9.40
C LEU A 112 10.93 13.63 8.72
N GLY A 113 10.98 13.69 7.40
CA GLY A 113 12.17 14.07 6.64
C GLY A 113 13.29 13.01 6.64
N VAL A 114 13.06 11.82 7.23
CA VAL A 114 14.04 10.74 7.35
C VAL A 114 13.55 9.51 6.61
N SER A 115 14.42 8.90 5.82
CA SER A 115 14.14 7.65 5.09
C SER A 115 15.38 6.77 5.05
N ASP A 116 15.17 5.47 5.16
CA ASP A 116 16.23 4.46 5.01
C ASP A 116 16.60 4.23 3.53
N ILE A 117 15.75 4.68 2.60
CA ILE A 117 15.91 4.49 1.15
C ILE A 117 15.76 5.84 0.44
N GLY A 118 16.55 6.06 -0.61
CA GLY A 118 16.45 7.27 -1.42
C GLY A 118 15.04 7.48 -1.98
N ILE A 119 14.49 8.68 -1.81
CA ILE A 119 13.11 9.01 -2.20
C ILE A 119 12.85 8.78 -3.68
N GLY A 120 13.83 9.10 -4.55
CA GLY A 120 13.71 8.88 -6.00
C GLY A 120 13.59 7.40 -6.36
N THR A 121 14.35 6.53 -5.69
CA THR A 121 14.26 5.07 -5.85
C THR A 121 12.90 4.55 -5.40
N ALA A 122 12.38 5.07 -4.28
CA ALA A 122 11.07 4.70 -3.77
C ALA A 122 9.97 5.04 -4.79
N TYR A 123 9.94 6.26 -5.32
CA TYR A 123 8.99 6.64 -6.36
C TYR A 123 9.11 5.80 -7.64
N ALA A 124 10.34 5.55 -8.11
CA ALA A 124 10.57 4.75 -9.31
C ALA A 124 9.99 3.33 -9.16
N ILE A 125 10.21 2.69 -8.02
CA ILE A 125 9.71 1.34 -7.75
C ILE A 125 8.18 1.33 -7.60
N ILE A 126 7.60 2.30 -6.90
CA ILE A 126 6.14 2.42 -6.76
C ILE A 126 5.49 2.59 -8.14
N LEU A 127 6.01 3.49 -8.99
CA LEU A 127 5.50 3.71 -10.34
C LEU A 127 5.64 2.48 -11.23
N LEU A 128 6.77 1.79 -11.17
CA LEU A 128 7.00 0.54 -11.91
C LEU A 128 5.99 -0.54 -11.47
N PHE A 129 5.70 -0.61 -10.19
CA PHE A 129 4.73 -1.56 -9.64
C PHE A 129 3.29 -1.21 -10.09
N ILE A 130 2.93 0.09 -10.11
CA ILE A 130 1.65 0.57 -10.65
C ILE A 130 1.50 0.18 -12.11
N LEU A 131 2.52 0.41 -12.94
CA LEU A 131 2.51 0.05 -14.35
C LEU A 131 2.35 -1.45 -14.57
N GLY A 132 3.03 -2.26 -13.75
CA GLY A 132 2.89 -3.71 -13.77
C GLY A 132 1.48 -4.19 -13.43
N LEU A 133 0.92 -3.70 -12.32
CA LEU A 133 -0.45 -4.04 -11.91
C LEU A 133 -1.49 -3.54 -12.91
N PHE A 134 -1.31 -2.33 -13.44
CA PHE A 134 -2.20 -1.76 -14.46
C PHE A 134 -2.20 -2.58 -15.74
N SER A 135 -1.01 -2.94 -16.25
CA SER A 135 -0.86 -3.79 -17.43
C SER A 135 -1.51 -5.18 -17.20
N PHE A 136 -1.31 -5.75 -16.02
CA PHE A 136 -1.92 -7.02 -15.65
C PHE A 136 -3.46 -6.92 -15.57
N SER A 137 -3.98 -5.84 -14.98
CA SER A 137 -5.42 -5.57 -14.95
C SER A 137 -6.03 -5.45 -16.34
N LEU A 138 -5.35 -4.75 -17.26
CA LEU A 138 -5.79 -4.65 -18.66
C LEU A 138 -5.78 -6.01 -19.37
N LEU A 139 -4.77 -6.84 -19.13
CA LEU A 139 -4.72 -8.20 -19.69
C LEU A 139 -5.88 -9.07 -19.18
N LEU A 140 -6.24 -8.96 -17.90
CA LEU A 140 -7.38 -9.67 -17.32
C LEU A 140 -8.71 -9.23 -17.97
N LEU A 141 -8.90 -7.91 -18.13
CA LEU A 141 -10.09 -7.36 -18.79
C LEU A 141 -10.19 -7.81 -20.26
N ASN A 142 -9.09 -7.74 -21.01
CA ASN A 142 -9.05 -8.15 -22.41
C ASN A 142 -9.31 -9.65 -22.60
N LYS A 143 -8.91 -10.49 -21.65
CA LYS A 143 -9.19 -11.93 -21.67
C LYS A 143 -10.58 -12.28 -21.16
N GLY A 144 -11.36 -11.31 -20.69
CA GLY A 144 -12.70 -11.52 -20.16
C GLY A 144 -12.75 -12.43 -18.93
N VAL A 145 -11.63 -12.53 -18.19
CA VAL A 145 -11.58 -13.32 -16.96
C VAL A 145 -12.42 -12.61 -15.89
N GLY A 146 -13.39 -13.32 -15.33
CA GLY A 146 -14.32 -12.77 -14.33
C GLY A 146 -15.58 -12.11 -14.89
N LEU A 147 -15.71 -11.96 -16.21
CA LEU A 147 -16.93 -11.45 -16.89
C LEU A 147 -17.86 -12.56 -17.39
N ARG A 148 -17.44 -13.81 -17.32
CA ARG A 148 -18.28 -14.98 -17.67
C ARG A 148 -18.85 -15.56 -16.37
N SER A 149 -20.03 -15.10 -16.02
CA SER A 149 -20.96 -15.83 -15.17
C SER A 149 -21.75 -16.82 -16.03
#